data_0637818e2683d1332097053d197c4ac3
#
_entry.id   0637818e2683d1332097053d197c4ac3
#
_cell.length_a   1.000
_cell.length_b   1.000
_cell.length_c   1.000
_cell.angle_alpha   90.00
_cell.angle_beta   90.00
_cell.angle_gamma   90.00
#
_symmetry.space_group_name_H-M   'P 1'
#
loop_
_entity.id
_entity.type
_entity.pdbx_description
1 polymer ?
#
loop_
_entity_poly.entity_id
_entity_poly.type
_entity_poly.pdbx_seq_one_letter_code
_entity_poly.pdbx_strand_id
1 'polypeptide(L)'
;MEAPLETSAHTSEHQAVAPPPLFNFACYLFELNEARASKPAYIDDTRTLTYGELEQRARRCASALRALGVHPEERVLLVMLDTVSLPVAFLGALYAGIVPVVANTLLTAADYTYMLTHSHARAVIASAALLPNVTQALASIDHDGCQLIVSQPEPSADTALTTALDTPRFEDLLDAAPPALKGCANSGDDIAFWLYSSGSTGKPKGTVHTHANLYWTAELYGKPVLGIVESDVVFSAAKLFFAYGLGNALTFPLSVGATAILMAERPTADAIFARLVKHRPTVFCGVPTLYASMLVSPNLPARAEVAIRVCASAGEALPRDVGERFTAHFGAEILDGIGSTEMLHIFLSNRPGEVEYGTTGRPVPGYEVELRDEAGQPVPDGEVGDLYIKGPSAALMYWNNREKSRATFLGEWIRSGDKYRRLANGCYVYAGRSDDMLKVSGQYVSPVEVEMVLVEHPAVLEAAVVGVDHGGLVKTRAFVVLKREFAPSEILADELKAFVKERLAPHKYPRDIVFADDLPKTATGKIQRFKLREQS
;
A
#
# COMPACT_ATOMS: atom_id res chain seq x y z
N MET A 1 19.80 -34.52 39.36
CA MET A 1 19.47 -35.11 38.07
C MET A 1 18.14 -34.50 37.67
N GLU A 2 18.20 -33.34 37.08
CA GLU A 2 17.03 -32.63 36.50
C GLU A 2 17.01 -32.92 35.02
N ALA A 3 15.88 -33.40 34.54
CA ALA A 3 15.65 -33.66 33.12
C ALA A 3 15.43 -32.33 32.35
N PRO A 4 15.95 -32.17 31.13
CA PRO A 4 15.70 -30.98 30.34
C PRO A 4 14.26 -31.01 29.81
N LEU A 5 13.54 -29.88 29.97
CA LEU A 5 12.26 -29.59 29.35
C LEU A 5 12.47 -29.43 27.85
N GLU A 6 12.04 -30.41 27.07
CA GLU A 6 11.89 -30.31 25.61
C GLU A 6 10.75 -29.34 25.32
N THR A 7 11.08 -28.12 24.90
CA THR A 7 10.15 -27.20 24.23
C THR A 7 10.11 -27.57 22.74
N SER A 8 9.26 -28.53 22.38
CA SER A 8 8.89 -28.75 21.00
C SER A 8 7.90 -27.66 20.57
N ALA A 9 8.43 -26.61 19.93
CA ALA A 9 7.63 -25.68 19.17
C ALA A 9 7.11 -26.40 17.90
N HIS A 10 5.93 -27.02 18.00
CA HIS A 10 5.16 -27.42 16.83
C HIS A 10 4.66 -26.14 16.12
N THR A 11 5.41 -25.64 15.16
CA THR A 11 4.85 -24.81 14.09
C THR A 11 4.01 -25.74 13.21
N SER A 12 2.71 -25.84 13.52
CA SER A 12 1.76 -26.39 12.57
C SER A 12 1.85 -25.51 11.32
N GLU A 13 2.33 -26.06 10.19
CA GLU A 13 2.24 -25.42 8.89
C GLU A 13 0.76 -25.07 8.64
N HIS A 14 0.44 -23.79 8.70
CA HIS A 14 -0.90 -23.29 8.43
C HIS A 14 -1.13 -23.43 6.92
N GLN A 15 -1.65 -24.57 6.49
CA GLN A 15 -1.98 -24.82 5.10
C GLN A 15 -3.30 -24.10 4.81
N ALA A 16 -3.21 -22.93 4.19
CA ALA A 16 -4.39 -22.16 3.80
C ALA A 16 -5.25 -22.97 2.81
N VAL A 17 -6.54 -23.07 3.11
CA VAL A 17 -7.50 -23.81 2.27
C VAL A 17 -8.13 -22.84 1.28
N ALA A 18 -8.30 -23.27 0.03
CA ALA A 18 -8.95 -22.45 -0.99
C ALA A 18 -10.41 -22.09 -0.59
N PRO A 19 -10.88 -20.87 -0.90
CA PRO A 19 -12.27 -20.51 -0.65
C PRO A 19 -13.22 -21.43 -1.46
N PRO A 20 -14.47 -21.61 -1.01
CA PRO A 20 -15.43 -22.43 -1.73
C PRO A 20 -15.74 -21.86 -3.13
N PRO A 21 -16.26 -22.67 -4.06
CA PRO A 21 -16.57 -22.22 -5.43
C PRO A 21 -17.52 -21.02 -5.50
N LEU A 22 -18.52 -20.96 -4.62
CA LEU A 22 -19.37 -19.78 -4.43
C LEU A 22 -18.79 -18.97 -3.27
N PHE A 23 -18.23 -17.83 -3.59
CA PHE A 23 -17.50 -17.01 -2.63
C PHE A 23 -17.61 -15.52 -2.95
N ASN A 24 -18.40 -14.81 -2.14
CA ASN A 24 -18.40 -13.36 -2.10
C ASN A 24 -17.66 -12.90 -0.83
N PHE A 25 -16.58 -12.14 -0.98
CA PHE A 25 -15.71 -11.79 0.13
C PHE A 25 -16.42 -10.98 1.24
N ALA A 26 -17.40 -10.12 0.89
CA ALA A 26 -18.17 -9.39 1.90
C ALA A 26 -19.09 -10.33 2.69
N CYS A 27 -19.77 -11.27 2.03
CA CYS A 27 -20.57 -12.30 2.71
C CYS A 27 -19.70 -13.11 3.67
N TYR A 28 -18.54 -13.57 3.20
CA TYR A 28 -17.58 -14.32 4.02
C TYR A 28 -17.17 -13.55 5.29
N LEU A 29 -16.84 -12.25 5.17
CA LEU A 29 -16.47 -11.44 6.32
C LEU A 29 -17.62 -11.26 7.31
N PHE A 30 -18.86 -11.11 6.83
CA PHE A 30 -20.01 -10.91 7.70
C PHE A 30 -20.36 -12.21 8.46
N GLU A 31 -20.36 -13.35 7.79
CA GLU A 31 -20.56 -14.67 8.41
C GLU A 31 -19.46 -14.97 9.45
N LEU A 32 -18.20 -14.70 9.11
CA LEU A 32 -17.05 -14.91 9.99
C LEU A 32 -17.16 -14.10 11.29
N ASN A 33 -17.78 -12.91 11.25
CA ASN A 33 -17.85 -11.99 12.37
C ASN A 33 -19.24 -11.90 13.03
N GLU A 34 -20.18 -12.76 12.69
CA GLU A 34 -21.55 -12.77 13.24
C GLU A 34 -21.54 -12.78 14.78
N ALA A 35 -20.71 -13.62 15.39
CA ALA A 35 -20.56 -13.71 16.84
C ALA A 35 -19.91 -12.46 17.49
N ARG A 36 -19.33 -11.56 16.68
CA ARG A 36 -18.64 -10.33 17.10
C ARG A 36 -19.44 -9.06 16.83
N ALA A 37 -20.75 -9.14 16.60
CA ALA A 37 -21.58 -8.02 16.17
C ALA A 37 -21.45 -6.75 17.02
N SER A 38 -21.24 -6.88 18.34
CA SER A 38 -21.07 -5.74 19.26
C SER A 38 -19.63 -5.22 19.37
N LYS A 39 -18.65 -5.91 18.79
CA LYS A 39 -17.24 -5.51 18.88
C LYS A 39 -16.95 -4.36 17.90
N PRO A 40 -16.13 -3.37 18.27
CA PRO A 40 -15.64 -2.36 17.32
C PRO A 40 -14.90 -3.00 16.14
N ALA A 41 -15.35 -2.74 14.91
CA ALA A 41 -14.65 -3.08 13.68
C ALA A 41 -13.75 -1.92 13.25
N TYR A 42 -14.28 -0.71 13.29
CA TYR A 42 -13.60 0.52 12.90
C TYR A 42 -13.72 1.63 13.92
N ILE A 43 -12.66 2.40 14.06
CA ILE A 43 -12.63 3.66 14.80
C ILE A 43 -12.05 4.72 13.86
N ASP A 44 -12.79 5.79 13.58
CA ASP A 44 -12.26 6.99 12.95
C ASP A 44 -12.27 8.19 13.93
N ASP A 45 -11.97 9.39 13.43
CA ASP A 45 -11.89 10.57 14.29
C ASP A 45 -13.25 11.03 14.83
N THR A 46 -14.33 10.58 14.23
CA THR A 46 -15.70 11.03 14.53
C THR A 46 -16.54 9.98 15.23
N ARG A 47 -16.34 8.70 14.91
CA ARG A 47 -17.19 7.62 15.44
C ARG A 47 -16.49 6.26 15.48
N THR A 48 -17.12 5.36 16.23
CA THR A 48 -16.83 3.93 16.24
C THR A 48 -17.95 3.19 15.51
N LEU A 49 -17.60 2.23 14.68
CA LEU A 49 -18.52 1.34 13.97
C LEU A 49 -18.27 -0.10 14.42
N THR A 50 -19.29 -0.78 14.95
CA THR A 50 -19.22 -2.18 15.33
C THR A 50 -19.32 -3.10 14.11
N TYR A 51 -18.97 -4.38 14.27
CA TYR A 51 -19.11 -5.38 13.20
C TYR A 51 -20.54 -5.52 12.70
N GLY A 52 -21.52 -5.54 13.62
CA GLY A 52 -22.93 -5.61 13.27
C GLY A 52 -23.43 -4.35 12.54
N GLU A 53 -22.99 -3.16 12.96
CA GLU A 53 -23.29 -1.92 12.26
C GLU A 53 -22.64 -1.85 10.88
N LEU A 54 -21.39 -2.33 10.76
CA LEU A 54 -20.67 -2.43 9.48
C LEU A 54 -21.46 -3.31 8.50
N GLU A 55 -21.84 -4.51 8.91
CA GLU A 55 -22.67 -5.41 8.09
C GLU A 55 -23.99 -4.75 7.70
N GLN A 56 -24.74 -4.22 8.67
CA GLN A 56 -26.04 -3.61 8.41
C GLN A 56 -25.93 -2.45 7.41
N ARG A 57 -24.96 -1.56 7.60
CA ARG A 57 -24.75 -0.41 6.70
C ARG A 57 -24.27 -0.84 5.31
N ALA A 58 -23.40 -1.83 5.22
CA ALA A 58 -22.98 -2.39 3.93
C ALA A 58 -24.14 -3.06 3.18
N ARG A 59 -25.01 -3.80 3.84
CA ARG A 59 -26.24 -4.38 3.24
C ARG A 59 -27.24 -3.32 2.81
N ARG A 60 -27.34 -2.20 3.52
CA ARG A 60 -28.12 -1.02 3.09
C ARG A 60 -27.50 -0.32 1.89
N CYS A 61 -26.17 -0.21 1.85
CA CYS A 61 -25.44 0.32 0.70
C CYS A 61 -25.70 -0.54 -0.55
N ALA A 62 -25.69 -1.87 -0.42
CA ALA A 62 -26.02 -2.78 -1.53
C ALA A 62 -27.42 -2.52 -2.08
N SER A 63 -28.42 -2.35 -1.21
CA SER A 63 -29.79 -2.02 -1.62
C SER A 63 -29.88 -0.64 -2.28
N ALA A 64 -29.21 0.36 -1.71
CA ALA A 64 -29.22 1.73 -2.25
C ALA A 64 -28.61 1.79 -3.65
N LEU A 65 -27.44 1.14 -3.86
CA LEU A 65 -26.81 1.09 -5.18
C LEU A 65 -27.68 0.38 -6.23
N ARG A 66 -28.31 -0.74 -5.86
CA ARG A 66 -29.26 -1.43 -6.75
C ARG A 66 -30.49 -0.57 -7.06
N ALA A 67 -31.02 0.17 -6.09
CA ALA A 67 -32.15 1.10 -6.30
C ALA A 67 -31.79 2.26 -7.23
N LEU A 68 -30.53 2.67 -7.24
CA LEU A 68 -29.98 3.66 -8.18
C LEU A 68 -29.72 3.08 -9.58
N GLY A 69 -30.06 1.79 -9.82
CA GLY A 69 -29.87 1.13 -11.11
C GLY A 69 -28.44 0.70 -11.41
N VAL A 70 -27.59 0.57 -10.39
CA VAL A 70 -26.27 -0.05 -10.55
C VAL A 70 -26.40 -1.55 -10.44
N HIS A 71 -25.97 -2.28 -11.46
CA HIS A 71 -26.12 -3.73 -11.58
C HIS A 71 -24.81 -4.47 -11.20
N PRO A 72 -24.89 -5.80 -10.94
CA PRO A 72 -23.70 -6.61 -10.78
C PRO A 72 -22.71 -6.43 -11.95
N GLU A 73 -21.42 -6.51 -11.65
CA GLU A 73 -20.30 -6.27 -12.59
C GLU A 73 -20.15 -4.83 -13.11
N GLU A 74 -21.09 -3.93 -12.83
CA GLU A 74 -20.88 -2.50 -13.08
C GLU A 74 -19.97 -1.87 -12.02
N ARG A 75 -19.32 -0.77 -12.37
CA ARG A 75 -18.32 -0.11 -11.52
C ARG A 75 -18.91 1.08 -10.79
N VAL A 76 -18.47 1.23 -9.53
CA VAL A 76 -18.67 2.45 -8.73
C VAL A 76 -17.30 3.01 -8.33
N LEU A 77 -17.01 4.25 -8.74
CA LEU A 77 -15.76 4.92 -8.36
C LEU A 77 -15.88 5.46 -6.93
N LEU A 78 -14.96 5.08 -6.06
CA LEU A 78 -14.90 5.54 -4.66
C LEU A 78 -13.79 6.58 -4.51
N VAL A 79 -14.13 7.86 -4.45
CA VAL A 79 -13.23 8.99 -4.19
C VAL A 79 -13.47 9.45 -2.76
N MET A 80 -13.09 8.62 -1.79
CA MET A 80 -13.47 8.77 -0.40
C MET A 80 -12.25 8.85 0.53
N LEU A 81 -12.35 9.70 1.54
CA LEU A 81 -11.38 9.74 2.63
C LEU A 81 -11.50 8.48 3.51
N ASP A 82 -10.42 8.13 4.21
CA ASP A 82 -10.38 7.01 5.14
C ASP A 82 -11.21 7.29 6.41
N THR A 83 -12.53 7.23 6.26
CA THR A 83 -13.54 7.23 7.32
C THR A 83 -14.27 5.90 7.29
N VAL A 84 -15.11 5.62 8.29
CA VAL A 84 -15.90 4.38 8.32
C VAL A 84 -16.89 4.24 7.15
N SER A 85 -17.20 5.34 6.43
CA SER A 85 -18.05 5.30 5.24
C SER A 85 -17.39 4.59 4.05
N LEU A 86 -16.05 4.63 3.91
CA LEU A 86 -15.34 3.96 2.81
C LEU A 86 -15.42 2.43 2.91
N PRO A 87 -15.09 1.75 4.03
CA PRO A 87 -15.33 0.31 4.17
C PRO A 87 -16.80 -0.09 3.96
N VAL A 88 -17.76 0.72 4.41
CA VAL A 88 -19.20 0.48 4.17
C VAL A 88 -19.51 0.49 2.67
N ALA A 89 -19.02 1.49 1.92
CA ALA A 89 -19.23 1.61 0.48
C ALA A 89 -18.55 0.44 -0.27
N PHE A 90 -17.30 0.11 0.10
CA PHE A 90 -16.54 -0.96 -0.52
C PHE A 90 -17.21 -2.34 -0.32
N LEU A 91 -17.50 -2.70 0.94
CA LEU A 91 -18.12 -3.99 1.26
C LEU A 91 -19.58 -4.07 0.76
N GLY A 92 -20.31 -2.95 0.78
CA GLY A 92 -21.66 -2.87 0.24
C GLY A 92 -21.72 -3.10 -1.27
N ALA A 93 -20.77 -2.53 -2.02
CA ALA A 93 -20.63 -2.79 -3.44
C ALA A 93 -20.30 -4.27 -3.70
N LEU A 94 -19.30 -4.84 -3.01
CA LEU A 94 -18.98 -6.27 -3.11
C LEU A 94 -20.17 -7.17 -2.79
N TYR A 95 -20.91 -6.86 -1.72
CA TYR A 95 -22.11 -7.60 -1.33
C TYR A 95 -23.18 -7.59 -2.41
N ALA A 96 -23.30 -6.51 -3.16
CA ALA A 96 -24.21 -6.37 -4.29
C ALA A 96 -23.72 -7.05 -5.58
N GLY A 97 -22.46 -7.52 -5.65
CA GLY A 97 -21.79 -7.97 -6.89
C GLY A 97 -21.35 -6.81 -7.77
N ILE A 98 -21.37 -5.59 -7.25
CA ILE A 98 -20.92 -4.35 -7.92
C ILE A 98 -19.42 -4.19 -7.66
N VAL A 99 -18.68 -3.70 -8.66
CA VAL A 99 -17.22 -3.58 -8.62
C VAL A 99 -16.80 -2.20 -8.10
N PRO A 100 -16.39 -2.04 -6.81
CA PRO A 100 -15.81 -0.79 -6.34
C PRO A 100 -14.43 -0.56 -6.96
N VAL A 101 -14.20 0.67 -7.42
CA VAL A 101 -12.94 1.15 -7.94
C VAL A 101 -12.44 2.23 -7.00
N VAL A 102 -11.47 1.92 -6.15
CA VAL A 102 -11.02 2.85 -5.11
C VAL A 102 -9.93 3.75 -5.67
N ALA A 103 -10.17 5.07 -5.65
CA ALA A 103 -9.28 6.06 -6.23
C ALA A 103 -8.49 6.83 -5.18
N ASN A 104 -7.25 7.17 -5.51
CA ASN A 104 -6.42 8.04 -4.68
C ASN A 104 -7.05 9.43 -4.56
N THR A 105 -7.17 9.93 -3.34
CA THR A 105 -7.84 11.18 -2.99
C THR A 105 -7.00 12.44 -3.26
N LEU A 106 -5.74 12.28 -3.64
CA LEU A 106 -4.80 13.38 -3.92
C LEU A 106 -4.63 13.66 -5.43
N LEU A 107 -5.50 13.10 -6.26
CA LEU A 107 -5.46 13.24 -7.71
C LEU A 107 -6.15 14.51 -8.18
N THR A 108 -5.83 14.90 -9.41
CA THR A 108 -6.44 16.07 -10.09
C THR A 108 -7.78 15.73 -10.71
N ALA A 109 -8.55 16.75 -11.10
CA ALA A 109 -9.79 16.55 -11.86
C ALA A 109 -9.55 15.81 -13.19
N ALA A 110 -8.43 16.06 -13.86
CA ALA A 110 -8.05 15.37 -15.10
C ALA A 110 -7.82 13.86 -14.89
N ASP A 111 -7.21 13.48 -13.76
CA ASP A 111 -7.03 12.07 -13.39
C ASP A 111 -8.38 11.39 -13.14
N TYR A 112 -9.30 12.05 -12.42
CA TYR A 112 -10.64 11.52 -12.18
C TYR A 112 -11.47 11.45 -13.48
N THR A 113 -11.35 12.44 -14.38
CA THR A 113 -11.95 12.38 -15.73
C THR A 113 -11.49 11.12 -16.46
N TYR A 114 -10.18 10.85 -16.45
CA TYR A 114 -9.63 9.63 -17.04
C TYR A 114 -10.20 8.38 -16.38
N MET A 115 -10.22 8.30 -15.04
CA MET A 115 -10.71 7.12 -14.31
C MET A 115 -12.18 6.85 -14.55
N LEU A 116 -13.03 7.88 -14.52
CA LEU A 116 -14.47 7.79 -14.82
C LEU A 116 -14.72 7.24 -16.23
N THR A 117 -14.05 7.81 -17.22
CA THR A 117 -14.17 7.38 -18.63
C THR A 117 -13.62 5.97 -18.81
N HIS A 118 -12.44 5.68 -18.28
CA HIS A 118 -11.75 4.39 -18.44
C HIS A 118 -12.46 3.23 -17.72
N SER A 119 -13.03 3.49 -16.55
CA SER A 119 -13.76 2.46 -15.78
C SER A 119 -15.20 2.27 -16.23
N HIS A 120 -15.77 3.20 -16.99
CA HIS A 120 -17.20 3.26 -17.28
C HIS A 120 -18.06 3.19 -16.00
N ALA A 121 -17.66 3.95 -14.95
CA ALA A 121 -18.35 3.94 -13.67
C ALA A 121 -19.79 4.47 -13.82
N ARG A 122 -20.75 3.74 -13.24
CA ARG A 122 -22.18 4.10 -13.22
C ARG A 122 -22.52 5.08 -12.11
N ALA A 123 -21.71 5.10 -11.06
CA ALA A 123 -21.81 6.05 -9.98
C ALA A 123 -20.41 6.40 -9.46
N VAL A 124 -20.30 7.57 -8.83
CA VAL A 124 -19.14 7.96 -8.03
C VAL A 124 -19.64 8.33 -6.64
N ILE A 125 -19.02 7.74 -5.61
CA ILE A 125 -19.23 8.14 -4.22
C ILE A 125 -18.02 8.97 -3.82
N ALA A 126 -18.24 10.24 -3.47
CA ALA A 126 -17.16 11.17 -3.15
C ALA A 126 -17.33 11.75 -1.76
N SER A 127 -16.26 11.84 -0.99
CA SER A 127 -16.28 12.66 0.25
C SER A 127 -16.46 14.13 -0.08
N ALA A 128 -17.27 14.84 0.70
CA ALA A 128 -17.62 16.25 0.46
C ALA A 128 -16.39 17.16 0.24
N ALA A 129 -15.30 16.94 0.99
CA ALA A 129 -14.05 17.68 0.84
C ALA A 129 -13.38 17.51 -0.53
N LEU A 130 -13.73 16.49 -1.31
CA LEU A 130 -13.13 16.18 -2.62
C LEU A 130 -14.03 16.58 -3.79
N LEU A 131 -15.20 17.12 -3.54
CA LEU A 131 -16.20 17.51 -4.54
C LEU A 131 -15.65 18.46 -5.62
N PRO A 132 -14.82 19.48 -5.34
CA PRO A 132 -14.36 20.38 -6.40
C PRO A 132 -13.70 19.66 -7.57
N ASN A 133 -12.81 18.71 -7.30
CA ASN A 133 -12.14 17.94 -8.35
C ASN A 133 -13.08 16.92 -9.03
N VAL A 134 -13.99 16.30 -8.27
CA VAL A 134 -14.91 15.29 -8.79
C VAL A 134 -15.99 15.92 -9.66
N THR A 135 -16.58 17.05 -9.25
CA THR A 135 -17.57 17.77 -10.06
C THR A 135 -16.98 18.34 -11.34
N GLN A 136 -15.75 18.86 -11.28
CA GLN A 136 -15.02 19.30 -12.47
C GLN A 136 -14.77 18.12 -13.44
N ALA A 137 -14.41 16.95 -12.91
CA ALA A 137 -14.21 15.76 -13.72
C ALA A 137 -15.50 15.29 -14.38
N LEU A 138 -16.61 15.25 -13.64
CA LEU A 138 -17.94 14.88 -14.17
C LEU A 138 -18.41 15.84 -15.26
N ALA A 139 -18.19 17.14 -15.11
CA ALA A 139 -18.51 18.13 -16.13
C ALA A 139 -17.67 18.00 -17.42
N SER A 140 -16.56 17.27 -17.36
CA SER A 140 -15.62 17.10 -18.49
C SER A 140 -15.83 15.78 -19.25
N ILE A 141 -16.76 14.92 -18.81
CA ILE A 141 -17.05 13.64 -19.48
C ILE A 141 -18.39 13.74 -20.25
N ASP A 142 -18.39 13.20 -21.46
CA ASP A 142 -19.60 12.96 -22.23
C ASP A 142 -20.15 11.56 -21.87
N HIS A 143 -20.63 11.44 -20.63
CA HIS A 143 -21.11 10.16 -20.09
C HIS A 143 -22.47 10.36 -19.44
N ASP A 144 -23.53 10.21 -20.24
CA ASP A 144 -24.90 10.19 -19.75
C ASP A 144 -25.10 9.04 -18.75
N GLY A 145 -25.35 9.39 -17.48
CA GLY A 145 -25.80 8.45 -16.46
C GLY A 145 -24.81 8.07 -15.36
N CYS A 146 -23.64 8.71 -15.23
CA CYS A 146 -22.83 8.55 -14.02
C CYS A 146 -23.41 9.39 -12.87
N GLN A 147 -23.89 8.71 -11.82
CA GLN A 147 -24.53 9.38 -10.69
C GLN A 147 -23.49 9.81 -9.64
N LEU A 148 -23.58 11.06 -9.17
CA LEU A 148 -22.79 11.54 -8.06
C LEU A 148 -23.54 11.29 -6.76
N ILE A 149 -22.84 10.71 -5.77
CA ILE A 149 -23.31 10.49 -4.39
C ILE A 149 -22.28 11.12 -3.45
N VAL A 150 -22.71 11.92 -2.49
CA VAL A 150 -21.81 12.63 -1.59
C VAL A 150 -21.80 12.01 -0.21
N SER A 151 -20.62 11.57 0.26
CA SER A 151 -20.43 11.13 1.65
C SER A 151 -20.02 12.31 2.53
N GLN A 152 -20.86 12.63 3.51
CA GLN A 152 -20.64 13.66 4.51
C GLN A 152 -21.22 13.20 5.84
N PRO A 153 -20.44 12.42 6.63
CA PRO A 153 -20.93 11.81 7.88
C PRO A 153 -21.30 12.84 8.96
N GLU A 154 -20.64 14.01 8.96
CA GLU A 154 -20.92 15.11 9.88
C GLU A 154 -21.39 16.35 9.12
N PRO A 155 -22.42 17.08 9.61
CA PRO A 155 -22.78 18.38 9.07
C PRO A 155 -21.60 19.37 9.30
N SER A 156 -20.95 19.80 8.24
CA SER A 156 -19.93 20.85 8.32
C SER A 156 -20.41 22.14 7.64
N ALA A 157 -19.64 23.22 7.77
CA ALA A 157 -19.92 24.47 7.07
C ALA A 157 -20.01 24.33 5.54
N ASP A 158 -19.44 23.26 4.97
CA ASP A 158 -19.51 22.91 3.54
C ASP A 158 -20.85 22.30 3.10
N THR A 159 -21.84 22.19 4.01
CA THR A 159 -23.20 21.70 3.71
C THR A 159 -23.89 22.54 2.63
N ALA A 160 -23.47 23.80 2.46
CA ALA A 160 -23.98 24.68 1.40
C ALA A 160 -23.66 24.15 -0.01
N LEU A 161 -22.51 23.50 -0.21
CA LEU A 161 -22.11 22.95 -1.52
C LEU A 161 -22.96 21.72 -1.90
N THR A 162 -23.23 20.85 -0.94
CA THR A 162 -24.04 19.64 -1.15
C THR A 162 -25.50 19.97 -1.40
N THR A 163 -26.05 20.96 -0.70
CA THR A 163 -27.43 21.43 -0.89
C THR A 163 -27.61 22.12 -2.25
N ALA A 164 -26.59 22.83 -2.72
CA ALA A 164 -26.63 23.51 -4.02
C ALA A 164 -26.59 22.57 -5.23
N LEU A 165 -26.09 21.33 -5.07
CA LEU A 165 -25.94 20.36 -6.16
C LEU A 165 -27.16 19.45 -6.37
N ASP A 166 -28.17 19.51 -5.48
CA ASP A 166 -29.32 18.56 -5.46
C ASP A 166 -28.87 17.09 -5.56
N THR A 167 -27.78 16.76 -4.86
CA THR A 167 -27.09 15.47 -4.95
C THR A 167 -27.40 14.62 -3.73
N PRO A 168 -27.75 13.33 -3.89
CA PRO A 168 -28.07 12.46 -2.76
C PRO A 168 -26.87 12.29 -1.83
N ARG A 169 -27.11 12.36 -0.52
CA ARG A 169 -26.10 12.04 0.48
C ARG A 169 -26.04 10.53 0.70
N PHE A 170 -24.82 10.02 0.79
CA PHE A 170 -24.57 8.60 1.00
C PHE A 170 -25.23 8.09 2.29
N GLU A 171 -25.08 8.82 3.38
CA GLU A 171 -25.62 8.48 4.67
C GLU A 171 -27.17 8.43 4.65
N ASP A 172 -27.81 9.38 3.99
CA ASP A 172 -29.28 9.43 3.86
C ASP A 172 -29.81 8.28 2.98
N LEU A 173 -29.07 7.93 1.92
CA LEU A 173 -29.41 6.76 1.09
C LEU A 173 -29.34 5.45 1.90
N LEU A 174 -28.32 5.32 2.77
CA LEU A 174 -28.21 4.16 3.65
C LEU A 174 -29.37 4.10 4.66
N ASP A 175 -29.74 5.23 5.24
CA ASP A 175 -30.79 5.28 6.27
C ASP A 175 -32.19 5.01 5.66
N ALA A 176 -32.41 5.42 4.42
CA ALA A 176 -33.67 5.18 3.69
C ALA A 176 -33.77 3.74 3.14
N ALA A 177 -32.66 3.09 2.80
CA ALA A 177 -32.68 1.77 2.17
C ALA A 177 -32.87 0.64 3.20
N PRO A 178 -33.70 -0.38 2.93
CA PRO A 178 -33.73 -1.59 3.73
C PRO A 178 -32.41 -2.38 3.53
N PRO A 179 -31.92 -3.11 4.53
CA PRO A 179 -30.74 -3.97 4.34
C PRO A 179 -31.05 -5.09 3.35
N ALA A 180 -30.14 -5.33 2.39
CA ALA A 180 -30.28 -6.43 1.43
C ALA A 180 -30.27 -7.78 2.16
N LEU A 181 -31.22 -8.65 1.84
CA LEU A 181 -31.39 -9.93 2.53
C LEU A 181 -30.33 -10.95 2.13
N LYS A 182 -29.88 -10.91 0.87
CA LYS A 182 -28.86 -11.83 0.32
C LYS A 182 -27.79 -11.07 -0.45
N GLY A 183 -26.53 -11.49 -0.28
CA GLY A 183 -25.44 -11.08 -1.11
C GLY A 183 -25.52 -11.66 -2.52
N CYS A 184 -24.74 -11.13 -3.42
CA CYS A 184 -24.59 -11.68 -4.77
C CYS A 184 -23.92 -13.05 -4.70
N ALA A 185 -24.42 -14.00 -5.49
CA ALA A 185 -23.84 -15.34 -5.61
C ALA A 185 -22.64 -15.31 -6.57
N ASN A 186 -21.52 -14.77 -6.09
CA ASN A 186 -20.29 -14.71 -6.85
C ASN A 186 -19.50 -16.01 -6.76
N SER A 187 -18.70 -16.27 -7.79
CA SER A 187 -17.54 -17.16 -7.72
C SER A 187 -16.36 -16.46 -7.06
N GLY A 188 -15.44 -17.23 -6.48
CA GLY A 188 -14.16 -16.69 -6.02
C GLY A 188 -13.34 -15.99 -7.12
N ASP A 189 -13.55 -16.39 -8.38
CA ASP A 189 -12.88 -15.87 -9.57
C ASP A 189 -13.60 -14.68 -10.24
N ASP A 190 -14.82 -14.33 -9.79
CA ASP A 190 -15.51 -13.14 -10.30
C ASP A 190 -14.73 -11.87 -9.96
N ILE A 191 -14.80 -10.89 -10.86
CA ILE A 191 -14.20 -9.57 -10.62
C ILE A 191 -14.84 -8.94 -9.40
N ALA A 192 -14.01 -8.64 -8.39
CA ALA A 192 -14.46 -8.05 -7.15
C ALA A 192 -14.24 -6.54 -7.11
N PHE A 193 -13.05 -6.06 -7.44
CA PHE A 193 -12.69 -4.64 -7.33
C PHE A 193 -11.49 -4.30 -8.21
N TRP A 194 -11.22 -3.00 -8.35
CA TRP A 194 -10.01 -2.51 -8.99
C TRP A 194 -9.27 -1.52 -8.10
N LEU A 195 -7.95 -1.50 -8.28
CA LEU A 195 -7.09 -0.42 -7.81
C LEU A 195 -6.33 0.18 -8.98
N TYR A 196 -6.20 1.50 -8.99
CA TYR A 196 -5.35 2.16 -9.97
C TYR A 196 -3.92 2.25 -9.46
N SER A 197 -2.97 1.74 -10.25
CA SER A 197 -1.54 1.91 -10.01
C SER A 197 -0.94 2.94 -10.96
N SER A 198 0.09 3.66 -10.51
CA SER A 198 0.83 4.60 -11.36
C SER A 198 1.57 3.83 -12.47
N GLY A 199 1.43 4.28 -13.70
CA GLY A 199 2.15 3.72 -14.84
C GLY A 199 3.44 4.49 -15.12
N SER A 200 4.49 3.81 -15.60
CA SER A 200 5.71 4.43 -16.15
C SER A 200 5.42 5.29 -17.38
N THR A 201 4.28 5.11 -18.02
CA THR A 201 3.80 5.84 -19.21
C THR A 201 2.92 7.04 -18.89
N GLY A 202 2.77 7.43 -17.63
CA GLY A 202 2.03 8.60 -17.16
C GLY A 202 0.53 8.38 -16.87
N LYS A 203 -0.17 7.47 -17.54
CA LYS A 203 -1.60 7.18 -17.23
C LYS A 203 -1.74 6.06 -16.21
N PRO A 204 -2.66 6.19 -15.22
CA PRO A 204 -2.93 5.14 -14.24
C PRO A 204 -3.47 3.86 -14.91
N LYS A 205 -3.08 2.69 -14.38
CA LYS A 205 -3.54 1.36 -14.84
C LYS A 205 -4.57 0.81 -13.85
N GLY A 206 -5.75 0.42 -14.30
CA GLY A 206 -6.75 -0.27 -13.49
C GLY A 206 -6.39 -1.74 -13.34
N THR A 207 -5.92 -2.15 -12.19
CA THR A 207 -5.54 -3.53 -11.86
C THR A 207 -6.76 -4.26 -11.32
N VAL A 208 -7.17 -5.32 -11.99
CA VAL A 208 -8.43 -6.03 -11.75
C VAL A 208 -8.21 -7.24 -10.85
N HIS A 209 -8.94 -7.28 -9.74
CA HIS A 209 -8.84 -8.34 -8.72
C HIS A 209 -10.14 -9.10 -8.54
N THR A 210 -10.02 -10.38 -8.12
CA THR A 210 -11.14 -11.27 -7.81
C THR A 210 -11.49 -11.26 -6.32
N HIS A 211 -12.62 -11.86 -5.96
CA HIS A 211 -13.01 -12.05 -4.56
C HIS A 211 -11.99 -12.90 -3.79
N ALA A 212 -11.46 -13.96 -4.42
CA ALA A 212 -10.48 -14.84 -3.81
C ALA A 212 -9.16 -14.13 -3.51
N ASN A 213 -8.78 -13.08 -4.27
CA ASN A 213 -7.52 -12.36 -4.04
C ASN A 213 -7.48 -11.68 -2.67
N LEU A 214 -8.62 -11.09 -2.23
CA LEU A 214 -8.75 -10.49 -0.89
C LEU A 214 -8.56 -11.53 0.22
N TYR A 215 -9.14 -12.70 0.05
CA TYR A 215 -9.01 -13.81 0.98
C TYR A 215 -7.56 -14.30 1.08
N TRP A 216 -6.92 -14.58 -0.05
CA TRP A 216 -5.57 -15.12 -0.07
C TRP A 216 -4.53 -14.21 0.59
N THR A 217 -4.63 -12.90 0.45
CA THR A 217 -3.68 -11.99 1.11
C THR A 217 -3.80 -12.03 2.63
N ALA A 218 -5.01 -12.20 3.16
CA ALA A 218 -5.21 -12.36 4.61
C ALA A 218 -4.71 -13.72 5.11
N GLU A 219 -5.00 -14.80 4.38
CA GLU A 219 -4.61 -16.17 4.76
C GLU A 219 -3.11 -16.42 4.68
N LEU A 220 -2.43 -15.84 3.68
CA LEU A 220 -1.02 -16.12 3.45
C LEU A 220 -0.07 -15.12 4.12
N TYR A 221 -0.48 -13.85 4.28
CA TYR A 221 0.36 -12.82 4.90
C TYR A 221 -0.20 -12.32 6.23
N GLY A 222 -1.43 -11.83 6.25
CA GLY A 222 -2.01 -11.18 7.43
C GLY A 222 -1.98 -12.05 8.67
N LYS A 223 -2.46 -13.29 8.56
CA LYS A 223 -2.55 -14.25 9.68
C LYS A 223 -1.19 -14.87 10.02
N PRO A 224 -0.46 -15.56 9.09
CA PRO A 224 0.73 -16.33 9.47
C PRO A 224 2.01 -15.51 9.57
N VAL A 225 2.17 -14.41 8.81
CA VAL A 225 3.40 -13.61 8.76
C VAL A 225 3.32 -12.37 9.63
N LEU A 226 2.32 -11.49 9.41
CA LEU A 226 2.07 -10.35 10.29
C LEU A 226 1.59 -10.78 11.67
N GLY A 227 1.00 -11.97 11.75
CA GLY A 227 0.56 -12.57 13.01
C GLY A 227 -0.58 -11.80 13.67
N ILE A 228 -1.50 -11.26 12.85
CA ILE A 228 -2.67 -10.52 13.35
C ILE A 228 -3.67 -11.45 14.01
N VAL A 229 -4.20 -11.05 15.14
CA VAL A 229 -5.17 -11.82 15.93
C VAL A 229 -6.37 -10.96 16.33
N GLU A 230 -7.44 -11.59 16.81
CA GLU A 230 -8.69 -10.92 17.18
C GLU A 230 -8.51 -9.78 18.18
N SER A 231 -7.59 -9.93 19.15
CA SER A 231 -7.35 -8.92 20.19
C SER A 231 -6.58 -7.69 19.71
N ASP A 232 -6.08 -7.69 18.45
CA ASP A 232 -5.31 -6.59 17.93
C ASP A 232 -6.17 -5.35 17.62
N VAL A 233 -5.53 -4.22 17.78
CA VAL A 233 -5.97 -2.93 17.25
C VAL A 233 -4.95 -2.52 16.19
N VAL A 234 -5.40 -2.42 14.94
CA VAL A 234 -4.54 -2.16 13.78
C VAL A 234 -4.65 -0.71 13.36
N PHE A 235 -3.51 -0.06 13.16
CA PHE A 235 -3.45 1.27 12.59
C PHE A 235 -2.54 1.29 11.36
N SER A 236 -3.11 1.63 10.21
CA SER A 236 -2.37 1.81 8.95
C SER A 236 -2.29 3.27 8.57
N ALA A 237 -1.07 3.78 8.40
CA ALA A 237 -0.83 5.10 7.83
C ALA A 237 -1.05 5.11 6.30
N ALA A 238 -0.90 3.94 5.66
CA ALA A 238 -1.23 3.77 4.24
C ALA A 238 -2.75 3.74 4.05
N LYS A 239 -3.22 4.52 3.08
CA LYS A 239 -4.65 4.72 2.81
C LYS A 239 -5.30 3.51 2.15
N LEU A 240 -6.61 3.33 2.37
CA LEU A 240 -7.42 2.24 1.82
C LEU A 240 -7.44 2.17 0.28
N PHE A 241 -7.17 3.26 -0.40
CA PHE A 241 -7.06 3.26 -1.87
C PHE A 241 -5.74 2.67 -2.40
N PHE A 242 -4.81 2.29 -1.53
CA PHE A 242 -3.61 1.52 -1.89
C PHE A 242 -3.79 0.05 -1.50
N ALA A 243 -3.25 -0.85 -2.30
CA ALA A 243 -3.26 -2.29 -2.02
C ALA A 243 -2.73 -2.60 -0.60
N TYR A 244 -1.61 -1.96 -0.21
CA TYR A 244 -1.02 -2.09 1.11
C TYR A 244 -1.96 -1.62 2.24
N GLY A 245 -2.60 -0.46 2.08
CA GLY A 245 -3.55 0.07 3.06
C GLY A 245 -4.84 -0.74 3.11
N LEU A 246 -5.33 -1.22 1.96
CA LEU A 246 -6.54 -2.05 1.87
C LEU A 246 -6.36 -3.37 2.64
N GLY A 247 -5.21 -4.03 2.49
CA GLY A 247 -4.88 -5.21 3.27
C GLY A 247 -4.82 -4.91 4.76
N ASN A 248 -4.00 -3.96 5.15
CA ASN A 248 -3.71 -3.65 6.54
C ASN A 248 -4.90 -3.08 7.33
N ALA A 249 -5.79 -2.30 6.70
CA ALA A 249 -6.88 -1.64 7.39
C ALA A 249 -8.28 -2.22 7.06
N LEU A 250 -8.39 -3.18 6.13
CA LEU A 250 -9.67 -3.81 5.81
C LEU A 250 -9.56 -5.34 5.86
N THR A 251 -8.82 -5.96 4.89
CA THR A 251 -8.91 -7.41 4.73
C THR A 251 -8.34 -8.16 5.93
N PHE A 252 -7.19 -7.76 6.45
CA PHE A 252 -6.53 -8.47 7.55
C PHE A 252 -7.27 -8.32 8.88
N PRO A 253 -7.56 -7.09 9.37
CA PRO A 253 -8.27 -6.96 10.64
C PRO A 253 -9.64 -7.63 10.60
N LEU A 254 -10.42 -7.45 9.53
CA LEU A 254 -11.75 -8.05 9.45
C LEU A 254 -11.71 -9.58 9.32
N SER A 255 -10.66 -10.16 8.74
CA SER A 255 -10.52 -11.63 8.60
C SER A 255 -10.22 -12.35 9.91
N VAL A 256 -9.87 -11.63 10.98
CA VAL A 256 -9.62 -12.18 12.32
C VAL A 256 -10.52 -11.59 13.39
N GLY A 257 -11.38 -10.63 13.04
CA GLY A 257 -12.22 -9.93 14.01
C GLY A 257 -11.48 -8.89 14.85
N ALA A 258 -10.37 -8.31 14.35
CA ALA A 258 -9.62 -7.24 15.00
C ALA A 258 -10.29 -5.87 14.77
N THR A 259 -9.85 -4.84 15.49
CA THR A 259 -10.31 -3.46 15.32
C THR A 259 -9.32 -2.68 14.44
N ALA A 260 -9.79 -1.90 13.47
CA ALA A 260 -8.95 -1.03 12.66
C ALA A 260 -9.22 0.45 12.96
N ILE A 261 -8.13 1.24 13.05
CA ILE A 261 -8.17 2.69 13.18
C ILE A 261 -8.00 3.30 11.79
N LEU A 262 -8.91 4.21 11.43
CA LEU A 262 -8.86 4.96 10.18
C LEU A 262 -8.47 6.41 10.46
N MET A 263 -7.79 7.02 9.49
CA MET A 263 -7.32 8.40 9.56
C MET A 263 -7.60 9.11 8.22
N ALA A 264 -8.52 10.06 8.22
CA ALA A 264 -8.89 10.80 7.02
C ALA A 264 -7.77 11.74 6.54
N GLU A 265 -7.08 12.41 7.45
CA GLU A 265 -6.03 13.38 7.15
C GLU A 265 -4.73 12.76 6.62
N ARG A 266 -3.83 13.60 6.15
CA ARG A 266 -2.49 13.19 5.70
C ARG A 266 -1.67 12.64 6.88
N PRO A 267 -0.96 11.50 6.73
CA PRO A 267 -0.11 10.95 7.79
C PRO A 267 1.15 11.80 7.99
N THR A 268 1.15 12.59 9.08
CA THR A 268 2.32 13.28 9.61
C THR A 268 2.77 12.59 10.89
N ALA A 269 4.02 12.77 11.34
CA ALA A 269 4.50 12.17 12.58
C ALA A 269 3.58 12.51 13.77
N ASP A 270 3.20 13.77 13.94
CA ASP A 270 2.35 14.22 15.05
C ASP A 270 0.94 13.64 14.99
N ALA A 271 0.33 13.56 13.79
CA ALA A 271 -0.99 12.95 13.61
C ALA A 271 -0.97 11.43 13.91
N ILE A 272 0.14 10.77 13.57
CA ILE A 272 0.36 9.35 13.94
C ILE A 272 0.52 9.22 15.45
N PHE A 273 1.37 10.02 16.09
CA PHE A 273 1.59 9.96 17.53
C PHE A 273 0.32 10.18 18.34
N ALA A 274 -0.51 11.15 17.95
CA ALA A 274 -1.80 11.38 18.60
C ALA A 274 -2.66 10.09 18.63
N ARG A 275 -2.68 9.31 17.55
CA ARG A 275 -3.45 8.06 17.47
C ARG A 275 -2.76 6.89 18.17
N LEU A 276 -1.42 6.80 18.09
CA LEU A 276 -0.65 5.79 18.82
C LEU A 276 -0.86 5.88 20.33
N VAL A 277 -0.88 7.10 20.87
CA VAL A 277 -1.10 7.36 22.30
C VAL A 277 -2.59 7.18 22.66
N LYS A 278 -3.51 7.77 21.89
CA LYS A 278 -4.95 7.75 22.18
C LYS A 278 -5.56 6.36 22.09
N HIS A 279 -5.29 5.64 21.01
CA HIS A 279 -5.95 4.37 20.70
C HIS A 279 -5.09 3.15 21.01
N ARG A 280 -3.80 3.35 21.30
CA ARG A 280 -2.84 2.29 21.67
C ARG A 280 -2.88 1.07 20.72
N PRO A 281 -2.74 1.27 19.38
CA PRO A 281 -2.73 0.16 18.44
C PRO A 281 -1.57 -0.80 18.75
N THR A 282 -1.83 -2.09 18.51
CA THR A 282 -0.86 -3.17 18.72
C THR A 282 -0.10 -3.52 17.44
N VAL A 283 -0.69 -3.23 16.28
CA VAL A 283 -0.09 -3.39 14.96
C VAL A 283 -0.08 -2.03 14.26
N PHE A 284 1.10 -1.57 13.84
CA PHE A 284 1.26 -0.33 13.09
C PHE A 284 1.88 -0.58 11.72
N CYS A 285 1.22 -0.07 10.66
CA CYS A 285 1.66 -0.24 9.28
C CYS A 285 2.01 1.13 8.68
N GLY A 286 3.28 1.32 8.37
CA GLY A 286 3.81 2.56 7.81
C GLY A 286 4.62 2.33 6.54
N VAL A 287 5.30 3.39 6.11
CA VAL A 287 6.28 3.35 5.01
C VAL A 287 7.63 3.85 5.53
N PRO A 288 8.76 3.49 4.92
CA PRO A 288 10.10 3.84 5.41
C PRO A 288 10.31 5.32 5.71
N THR A 289 9.85 6.20 4.81
CA THR A 289 9.95 7.65 4.99
C THR A 289 9.15 8.17 6.20
N LEU A 290 8.01 7.55 6.53
CA LEU A 290 7.24 7.89 7.73
C LEU A 290 7.99 7.45 8.99
N TYR A 291 8.50 6.21 9.04
CA TYR A 291 9.30 5.73 10.18
C TYR A 291 10.53 6.63 10.43
N ALA A 292 11.24 7.02 9.38
CA ALA A 292 12.35 7.95 9.48
C ALA A 292 11.92 9.31 10.05
N SER A 293 10.81 9.87 9.56
CA SER A 293 10.28 11.16 10.06
C SER A 293 9.81 11.11 11.51
N MET A 294 9.24 9.98 11.94
CA MET A 294 8.85 9.74 13.33
C MET A 294 10.07 9.80 14.26
N LEU A 295 11.16 9.12 13.88
CA LEU A 295 12.37 9.02 14.71
C LEU A 295 13.13 10.35 14.91
N VAL A 296 12.92 11.34 14.05
CA VAL A 296 13.55 12.67 14.16
C VAL A 296 12.60 13.73 14.73
N SER A 297 11.35 13.37 15.02
CA SER A 297 10.38 14.30 15.59
C SER A 297 10.68 14.58 17.07
N PRO A 298 10.63 15.85 17.50
CA PRO A 298 10.78 16.19 18.92
C PRO A 298 9.62 15.67 19.79
N ASN A 299 8.48 15.31 19.18
CA ASN A 299 7.28 14.83 19.85
C ASN A 299 7.18 13.29 19.89
N LEU A 300 8.29 12.57 19.61
CA LEU A 300 8.32 11.11 19.60
C LEU A 300 7.87 10.57 20.98
N PRO A 301 6.75 9.79 21.06
CA PRO A 301 6.25 9.28 22.34
C PRO A 301 7.20 8.25 22.95
N ALA A 302 7.21 8.17 24.27
CA ALA A 302 7.95 7.13 24.97
C ALA A 302 7.29 5.75 24.74
N ARG A 303 8.09 4.68 24.82
CA ARG A 303 7.62 3.29 24.67
C ARG A 303 6.42 2.96 25.57
N ALA A 304 6.38 3.47 26.78
CA ALA A 304 5.29 3.21 27.74
C ALA A 304 3.95 3.84 27.35
N GLU A 305 3.96 4.85 26.48
CA GLU A 305 2.76 5.56 26.04
C GLU A 305 2.02 4.82 24.91
N VAL A 306 2.70 3.89 24.24
CA VAL A 306 2.17 3.13 23.09
C VAL A 306 2.02 1.64 23.42
N ALA A 307 1.34 0.88 22.55
CA ALA A 307 1.16 -0.57 22.74
C ALA A 307 1.62 -1.40 21.53
N ILE A 308 2.43 -0.82 20.66
CA ILE A 308 2.89 -1.47 19.43
C ILE A 308 3.68 -2.74 19.78
N ARG A 309 3.24 -3.89 19.24
CA ARG A 309 3.95 -5.19 19.35
C ARG A 309 4.71 -5.55 18.07
N VAL A 310 4.20 -5.12 16.91
CA VAL A 310 4.79 -5.37 15.60
C VAL A 310 4.42 -4.25 14.63
N CYS A 311 5.34 -3.96 13.72
CA CYS A 311 5.11 -3.04 12.62
C CYS A 311 5.30 -3.75 11.27
N ALA A 312 4.63 -3.23 10.23
CA ALA A 312 4.91 -3.59 8.85
C ALA A 312 5.38 -2.36 8.07
N SER A 313 6.30 -2.57 7.14
CA SER A 313 6.81 -1.56 6.20
C SER A 313 6.76 -2.11 4.78
N ALA A 314 6.36 -1.28 3.83
CA ALA A 314 6.41 -1.59 2.41
C ALA A 314 6.40 -0.31 1.56
N GLY A 315 6.61 -0.49 0.24
CA GLY A 315 6.52 0.59 -0.75
C GLY A 315 7.87 1.15 -1.17
N GLU A 316 8.83 1.14 -0.28
CA GLU A 316 10.25 1.51 -0.48
C GLU A 316 11.11 0.54 0.31
N ALA A 317 12.42 0.50 0.07
CA ALA A 317 13.34 -0.28 0.89
C ALA A 317 13.54 0.39 2.25
N LEU A 318 13.39 -0.35 3.34
CA LEU A 318 13.61 0.17 4.70
C LEU A 318 15.12 0.26 4.99
N PRO A 319 15.67 1.46 5.25
CA PRO A 319 17.06 1.58 5.68
C PRO A 319 17.30 0.84 7.00
N ARG A 320 18.43 0.13 7.09
CA ARG A 320 18.81 -0.66 8.27
C ARG A 320 18.78 0.18 9.55
N ASP A 321 19.41 1.38 9.53
CA ASP A 321 19.47 2.29 10.68
C ASP A 321 18.07 2.68 11.19
N VAL A 322 17.13 2.94 10.28
CA VAL A 322 15.76 3.29 10.65
C VAL A 322 15.08 2.12 11.38
N GLY A 323 15.21 0.90 10.86
CA GLY A 323 14.65 -0.29 11.48
C GLY A 323 15.24 -0.55 12.87
N GLU A 324 16.57 -0.54 12.98
CA GLU A 324 17.31 -0.77 14.24
C GLU A 324 16.96 0.27 15.32
N ARG A 325 16.95 1.57 14.95
CA ARG A 325 16.60 2.67 15.87
C ARG A 325 15.15 2.61 16.32
N PHE A 326 14.22 2.31 15.41
CA PHE A 326 12.81 2.18 15.75
C PHE A 326 12.59 1.02 16.73
N THR A 327 13.18 -0.14 16.46
CA THR A 327 13.12 -1.30 17.35
C THR A 327 13.74 -1.01 18.71
N ALA A 328 14.89 -0.33 18.75
CA ALA A 328 15.54 0.04 20.02
C ALA A 328 14.66 0.99 20.85
N HIS A 329 13.93 1.92 20.20
CA HIS A 329 13.09 2.89 20.91
C HIS A 329 11.76 2.27 21.39
N PHE A 330 11.01 1.60 20.50
CA PHE A 330 9.68 1.09 20.81
C PHE A 330 9.65 -0.36 21.30
N GLY A 331 10.72 -1.15 21.05
CA GLY A 331 10.78 -2.57 21.35
C GLY A 331 9.91 -3.41 20.40
N ALA A 332 9.52 -2.87 19.26
CA ALA A 332 8.71 -3.53 18.24
C ALA A 332 9.49 -3.63 16.92
N GLU A 333 9.53 -4.82 16.33
CA GLU A 333 10.18 -5.05 15.05
C GLU A 333 9.36 -4.47 13.89
N ILE A 334 10.06 -3.99 12.84
CA ILE A 334 9.45 -3.61 11.58
C ILE A 334 9.67 -4.75 10.57
N LEU A 335 8.60 -5.39 10.17
CA LEU A 335 8.61 -6.39 9.11
C LEU A 335 8.62 -5.67 7.76
N ASP A 336 9.82 -5.41 7.21
CA ASP A 336 9.94 -4.86 5.86
C ASP A 336 9.58 -5.92 4.83
N GLY A 337 8.78 -5.53 3.83
CA GLY A 337 8.31 -6.42 2.80
C GLY A 337 8.09 -5.71 1.46
N ILE A 338 8.08 -6.47 0.38
CA ILE A 338 7.63 -5.99 -0.92
C ILE A 338 6.29 -6.61 -1.29
N GLY A 339 5.42 -5.75 -1.74
CA GLY A 339 4.18 -6.09 -2.41
C GLY A 339 3.98 -5.26 -3.67
N SER A 340 2.97 -5.58 -4.43
CA SER A 340 2.57 -4.78 -5.58
C SER A 340 1.06 -4.73 -5.70
N THR A 341 0.55 -3.77 -6.48
CA THR A 341 -0.89 -3.73 -6.78
C THR A 341 -1.30 -4.99 -7.54
N GLU A 342 -0.43 -5.53 -8.39
CA GLU A 342 -0.66 -6.71 -9.21
C GLU A 342 -0.75 -8.01 -8.39
N MET A 343 -0.06 -8.08 -7.22
CA MET A 343 -0.14 -9.19 -6.25
C MET A 343 -1.07 -8.86 -5.08
N LEU A 344 -1.71 -7.71 -5.10
CA LEU A 344 -2.61 -7.13 -4.11
C LEU A 344 -1.92 -6.76 -2.79
N HIS A 345 -0.96 -7.53 -2.31
CA HIS A 345 -0.25 -7.24 -1.06
C HIS A 345 1.18 -7.78 -1.08
N ILE A 346 1.77 -7.92 0.10
CA ILE A 346 3.15 -8.39 0.33
C ILE A 346 3.27 -9.88 -0.02
N PHE A 347 4.31 -10.22 -0.77
CA PHE A 347 4.68 -11.58 -1.18
C PHE A 347 6.13 -11.97 -0.80
N LEU A 348 6.97 -11.00 -0.40
CA LEU A 348 8.27 -11.18 0.27
C LEU A 348 8.23 -10.37 1.56
N SER A 349 8.68 -10.92 2.69
CA SER A 349 8.67 -10.23 3.98
C SER A 349 9.71 -10.76 4.95
N ASN A 350 10.20 -9.90 5.82
CA ASN A 350 10.77 -10.30 7.09
C ASN A 350 9.70 -10.95 7.99
N ARG A 351 10.12 -11.72 8.97
CA ARG A 351 9.23 -12.42 9.91
C ARG A 351 9.54 -12.02 11.36
N PRO A 352 8.55 -12.03 12.25
CA PRO A 352 8.80 -11.74 13.67
C PRO A 352 9.88 -12.66 14.27
N GLY A 353 10.84 -12.07 14.98
CA GLY A 353 11.96 -12.79 15.60
C GLY A 353 13.08 -13.20 14.65
N GLU A 354 12.92 -12.99 13.33
CA GLU A 354 13.92 -13.31 12.28
C GLU A 354 14.19 -12.10 11.38
N VAL A 355 13.99 -10.87 11.88
CA VAL A 355 14.15 -9.66 11.06
C VAL A 355 15.62 -9.41 10.74
N GLU A 356 15.93 -9.30 9.46
CA GLU A 356 17.24 -8.89 8.95
C GLU A 356 17.10 -7.54 8.24
N TYR A 357 17.32 -6.44 8.98
CA TYR A 357 17.21 -5.09 8.42
C TYR A 357 18.20 -4.87 7.26
N GLY A 358 17.72 -4.17 6.21
CA GLY A 358 18.43 -4.01 4.94
C GLY A 358 18.11 -5.13 3.94
N THR A 359 17.25 -6.08 4.32
CA THR A 359 16.67 -7.08 3.40
C THR A 359 15.14 -7.00 3.41
N THR A 360 14.53 -7.50 2.36
CA THR A 360 13.07 -7.66 2.27
C THR A 360 12.61 -9.04 2.82
N GLY A 361 13.50 -9.78 3.48
CA GLY A 361 13.22 -11.10 4.04
C GLY A 361 13.11 -12.20 2.98
N ARG A 362 12.13 -13.10 3.15
CA ARG A 362 11.94 -14.33 2.36
C ARG A 362 10.54 -14.38 1.73
N PRO A 363 10.29 -15.26 0.75
CA PRO A 363 8.96 -15.47 0.21
C PRO A 363 7.93 -15.76 1.30
N VAL A 364 6.78 -15.10 1.22
CA VAL A 364 5.62 -15.41 2.04
C VAL A 364 5.13 -16.81 1.67
N PRO A 365 4.81 -17.69 2.63
CA PRO A 365 4.31 -19.02 2.34
C PRO A 365 3.11 -18.99 1.37
N GLY A 366 3.14 -19.85 0.34
CA GLY A 366 2.13 -19.87 -0.72
C GLY A 366 2.46 -18.99 -1.93
N TYR A 367 3.56 -18.23 -1.88
CA TYR A 367 4.12 -17.54 -3.04
C TYR A 367 5.44 -18.17 -3.48
N GLU A 368 5.60 -18.30 -4.79
CA GLU A 368 6.88 -18.67 -5.41
C GLU A 368 7.53 -17.42 -5.98
N VAL A 369 8.86 -17.31 -5.81
CA VAL A 369 9.65 -16.16 -6.27
C VAL A 369 10.86 -16.64 -7.02
N GLU A 370 11.08 -16.11 -8.21
CA GLU A 370 12.26 -16.36 -9.03
C GLU A 370 12.95 -15.06 -9.44
N LEU A 371 14.26 -15.11 -9.54
CA LEU A 371 15.08 -14.06 -10.16
C LEU A 371 15.55 -14.56 -11.51
N ARG A 372 15.27 -13.80 -12.58
CA ARG A 372 15.60 -14.19 -13.95
C ARG A 372 16.46 -13.11 -14.63
N ASP A 373 17.31 -13.55 -15.55
CA ASP A 373 18.09 -12.68 -16.43
C ASP A 373 17.24 -12.11 -17.61
N GLU A 374 17.89 -11.36 -18.50
CA GLU A 374 17.23 -10.80 -19.68
C GLU A 374 16.74 -11.87 -20.67
N ALA A 375 17.32 -13.07 -20.66
CA ALA A 375 16.90 -14.21 -21.46
C ALA A 375 15.77 -15.03 -20.78
N GLY A 376 15.35 -14.64 -19.57
CA GLY A 376 14.32 -15.32 -18.79
C GLY A 376 14.81 -16.56 -18.05
N GLN A 377 16.15 -16.76 -17.94
CA GLN A 377 16.73 -17.89 -17.22
C GLN A 377 16.97 -17.52 -15.75
N PRO A 378 16.80 -18.47 -14.81
CA PRO A 378 17.10 -18.24 -13.41
C PRO A 378 18.55 -17.81 -13.19
N VAL A 379 18.76 -16.79 -12.33
CA VAL A 379 20.11 -16.35 -11.92
C VAL A 379 20.55 -17.04 -10.63
N PRO A 380 21.88 -17.31 -10.47
CA PRO A 380 22.42 -17.87 -9.22
C PRO A 380 22.28 -16.91 -8.04
N ASP A 381 22.40 -17.45 -6.82
CA ASP A 381 22.46 -16.66 -5.59
C ASP A 381 23.63 -15.68 -5.62
N GLY A 382 23.37 -14.47 -5.15
CA GLY A 382 24.34 -13.36 -5.16
C GLY A 382 24.26 -12.50 -6.43
N GLU A 383 23.65 -12.96 -7.50
CA GLU A 383 23.46 -12.19 -8.73
C GLU A 383 22.11 -11.42 -8.72
N VAL A 384 22.06 -10.33 -9.48
CA VAL A 384 20.87 -9.49 -9.63
C VAL A 384 20.04 -9.97 -10.81
N GLY A 385 18.76 -10.25 -10.58
CA GLY A 385 17.80 -10.63 -11.61
C GLY A 385 16.51 -9.83 -11.54
N ASP A 386 15.70 -9.91 -12.60
CA ASP A 386 14.33 -9.43 -12.60
C ASP A 386 13.46 -10.33 -11.72
N LEU A 387 12.64 -9.72 -10.87
CA LEU A 387 11.78 -10.40 -9.92
C LEU A 387 10.49 -10.89 -10.58
N TYR A 388 10.27 -12.19 -10.52
CA TYR A 388 9.05 -12.87 -10.94
C TYR A 388 8.36 -13.49 -9.74
N ILE A 389 7.03 -13.38 -9.68
CA ILE A 389 6.21 -13.85 -8.57
C ILE A 389 5.07 -14.71 -9.12
N LYS A 390 4.80 -15.84 -8.44
CA LYS A 390 3.62 -16.67 -8.65
C LYS A 390 2.90 -16.83 -7.32
N GLY A 391 1.57 -16.67 -7.32
CA GLY A 391 0.76 -16.83 -6.12
C GLY A 391 -0.73 -16.57 -6.37
N PRO A 392 -1.60 -17.04 -5.47
CA PRO A 392 -3.04 -17.08 -5.71
C PRO A 392 -3.73 -15.72 -5.62
N SER A 393 -3.05 -14.66 -5.15
CA SER A 393 -3.60 -13.29 -5.10
C SER A 393 -3.29 -12.46 -6.35
N ALA A 394 -2.68 -13.08 -7.38
CA ALA A 394 -2.35 -12.40 -8.63
C ALA A 394 -3.59 -11.80 -9.30
N ALA A 395 -3.50 -10.54 -9.73
CA ALA A 395 -4.56 -9.86 -10.47
C ALA A 395 -4.80 -10.53 -11.82
N LEU A 396 -6.01 -10.38 -12.34
CA LEU A 396 -6.38 -10.95 -13.63
C LEU A 396 -5.70 -10.23 -14.81
N MET A 397 -5.70 -8.89 -14.78
CA MET A 397 -5.22 -8.06 -15.88
C MET A 397 -5.17 -6.58 -15.48
N TYR A 398 -4.62 -5.77 -16.38
CA TYR A 398 -4.92 -4.35 -16.44
C TYR A 398 -6.12 -4.12 -17.35
N TRP A 399 -7.15 -3.44 -16.84
CA TRP A 399 -8.35 -3.13 -17.60
C TRP A 399 -8.02 -2.32 -18.86
N ASN A 400 -8.61 -2.68 -20.00
CA ASN A 400 -8.39 -2.04 -21.30
C ASN A 400 -6.92 -1.79 -21.69
N ASN A 401 -5.99 -2.60 -21.21
CA ASN A 401 -4.56 -2.48 -21.49
C ASN A 401 -3.95 -3.84 -21.81
N ARG A 402 -4.31 -4.37 -22.99
CA ARG A 402 -3.91 -5.72 -23.43
C ARG A 402 -2.40 -5.89 -23.55
N GLU A 403 -1.70 -4.89 -24.11
CA GLU A 403 -0.25 -4.96 -24.33
C GLU A 403 0.48 -5.06 -23.00
N LYS A 404 0.16 -4.16 -22.07
CA LYS A 404 0.80 -4.14 -20.74
C LYS A 404 0.43 -5.37 -19.92
N SER A 405 -0.82 -5.85 -20.02
CA SER A 405 -1.25 -7.09 -19.37
C SER A 405 -0.40 -8.27 -19.81
N ARG A 406 -0.20 -8.44 -21.12
CA ARG A 406 0.63 -9.52 -21.67
C ARG A 406 2.11 -9.43 -21.32
N ALA A 407 2.62 -8.21 -21.12
CA ALA A 407 4.01 -7.99 -20.72
C ALA A 407 4.26 -8.22 -19.22
N THR A 408 3.17 -8.16 -18.41
CA THR A 408 3.25 -8.28 -16.94
C THR A 408 2.79 -9.65 -16.46
N PHE A 409 1.63 -10.12 -16.94
CA PHE A 409 1.01 -11.41 -16.54
C PHE A 409 1.43 -12.51 -17.53
N LEU A 410 2.42 -13.31 -17.14
CA LEU A 410 3.07 -14.30 -17.98
C LEU A 410 2.67 -15.74 -17.55
N GLY A 411 1.45 -16.13 -17.87
CA GLY A 411 0.85 -17.38 -17.38
C GLY A 411 0.59 -17.28 -15.87
N GLU A 412 1.20 -18.17 -15.08
CA GLU A 412 1.10 -18.14 -13.61
C GLU A 412 2.03 -17.12 -12.95
N TRP A 413 2.97 -16.53 -13.71
CA TRP A 413 3.99 -15.62 -13.20
C TRP A 413 3.66 -14.18 -13.51
N ILE A 414 3.95 -13.30 -12.56
CA ILE A 414 3.93 -11.86 -12.73
C ILE A 414 5.35 -11.33 -12.74
N ARG A 415 5.72 -10.54 -13.76
CA ARG A 415 6.95 -9.77 -13.80
C ARG A 415 6.74 -8.45 -13.07
N SER A 416 7.38 -8.27 -11.91
CA SER A 416 7.15 -7.10 -11.04
C SER A 416 7.73 -5.80 -11.63
N GLY A 417 8.79 -5.88 -12.41
CA GLY A 417 9.60 -4.75 -12.85
C GLY A 417 10.59 -4.27 -11.79
N ASP A 418 10.79 -5.04 -10.73
CA ASP A 418 11.81 -4.83 -9.71
C ASP A 418 12.98 -5.77 -9.94
N LYS A 419 14.18 -5.36 -9.54
CA LYS A 419 15.37 -6.19 -9.52
C LYS A 419 15.78 -6.51 -8.08
N TYR A 420 16.14 -7.75 -7.87
CA TYR A 420 16.53 -8.29 -6.56
C TYR A 420 17.78 -9.14 -6.66
N ARG A 421 18.43 -9.35 -5.53
CA ARG A 421 19.50 -10.33 -5.33
C ARG A 421 19.12 -11.23 -4.17
N ARG A 422 19.24 -12.56 -4.32
CA ARG A 422 19.05 -13.51 -3.23
C ARG A 422 20.39 -13.76 -2.54
N LEU A 423 20.41 -13.64 -1.22
CA LEU A 423 21.59 -13.94 -0.40
C LEU A 423 21.69 -15.45 -0.12
N ALA A 424 22.87 -15.92 0.29
CA ALA A 424 23.10 -17.32 0.64
C ALA A 424 22.23 -17.83 1.80
N ASN A 425 21.76 -16.94 2.68
CA ASN A 425 20.82 -17.26 3.77
C ASN A 425 19.34 -17.29 3.32
N GLY A 426 19.07 -17.09 2.02
CA GLY A 426 17.73 -17.10 1.43
C GLY A 426 16.96 -15.79 1.52
N CYS A 427 17.52 -14.74 2.15
CA CYS A 427 16.92 -13.41 2.16
C CYS A 427 17.13 -12.68 0.84
N TYR A 428 16.18 -11.81 0.51
CA TYR A 428 16.18 -11.02 -0.72
C TYR A 428 16.54 -9.56 -0.43
N VAL A 429 17.43 -8.99 -1.25
CA VAL A 429 17.84 -7.58 -1.15
C VAL A 429 17.37 -6.84 -2.40
N TYR A 430 16.68 -5.74 -2.20
CA TYR A 430 16.20 -4.89 -3.28
C TYR A 430 17.36 -4.22 -4.02
N ALA A 431 17.38 -4.37 -5.34
CA ALA A 431 18.42 -3.81 -6.20
C ALA A 431 17.92 -2.66 -7.10
N GLY A 432 16.64 -2.26 -6.98
CA GLY A 432 16.04 -1.15 -7.71
C GLY A 432 14.97 -1.57 -8.71
N ARG A 433 14.49 -0.60 -9.47
CA ARG A 433 13.56 -0.83 -10.58
C ARG A 433 14.33 -1.22 -11.83
N SER A 434 13.75 -2.10 -12.65
CA SER A 434 14.36 -2.49 -13.95
C SER A 434 14.53 -1.30 -14.90
N ASP A 435 13.63 -0.31 -14.83
CA ASP A 435 13.64 0.93 -15.61
C ASP A 435 14.50 2.06 -15.00
N ASP A 436 14.92 1.94 -13.74
CA ASP A 436 15.77 2.91 -13.04
C ASP A 436 17.24 2.48 -12.95
N MET A 437 17.59 1.23 -13.30
CA MET A 437 18.97 0.77 -13.26
C MET A 437 19.85 1.58 -14.21
N LEU A 438 20.98 2.06 -13.70
CA LEU A 438 21.93 2.88 -14.47
C LEU A 438 23.01 1.98 -15.08
N LYS A 439 23.32 2.18 -16.34
CA LYS A 439 24.45 1.51 -17.01
C LYS A 439 25.64 2.47 -17.07
N VAL A 440 26.51 2.37 -16.06
CA VAL A 440 27.69 3.24 -15.91
C VAL A 440 28.94 2.47 -16.37
N SER A 441 29.60 2.94 -17.41
CA SER A 441 30.81 2.28 -17.98
C SER A 441 30.61 0.78 -18.28
N GLY A 442 29.41 0.43 -18.77
CA GLY A 442 29.06 -0.97 -19.11
C GLY A 442 28.61 -1.83 -17.94
N GLN A 443 28.66 -1.33 -16.72
CA GLN A 443 28.23 -2.05 -15.50
C GLN A 443 26.92 -1.48 -14.95
N TYR A 444 26.06 -2.35 -14.42
CA TYR A 444 24.82 -1.92 -13.78
C TYR A 444 25.09 -1.33 -12.39
N VAL A 445 24.51 -0.16 -12.14
CA VAL A 445 24.51 0.52 -10.86
C VAL A 445 23.07 0.67 -10.39
N SER A 446 22.78 0.18 -9.21
CA SER A 446 21.53 0.40 -8.53
C SER A 446 21.52 1.78 -7.88
N PRO A 447 20.63 2.71 -8.25
CA PRO A 447 20.45 3.96 -7.53
C PRO A 447 20.19 3.74 -6.04
N VAL A 448 19.32 2.77 -5.72
CA VAL A 448 18.89 2.47 -4.36
C VAL A 448 20.05 1.97 -3.49
N GLU A 449 20.95 1.15 -4.03
CA GLU A 449 22.14 0.68 -3.30
C GLU A 449 23.04 1.87 -2.86
N VAL A 450 23.18 2.86 -3.73
CA VAL A 450 23.95 4.07 -3.44
C VAL A 450 23.21 4.98 -2.45
N GLU A 451 21.90 5.14 -2.61
CA GLU A 451 21.03 5.91 -1.72
C GLU A 451 21.04 5.34 -0.30
N MET A 452 20.95 4.02 -0.15
CA MET A 452 20.99 3.37 1.16
C MET A 452 22.30 3.65 1.91
N VAL A 453 23.43 3.59 1.20
CA VAL A 453 24.73 3.93 1.81
C VAL A 453 24.82 5.41 2.16
N LEU A 454 24.31 6.31 1.31
CA LEU A 454 24.29 7.74 1.62
C LEU A 454 23.49 8.07 2.88
N VAL A 455 22.33 7.40 3.08
CA VAL A 455 21.47 7.61 4.26
C VAL A 455 22.10 7.10 5.55
N GLU A 456 23.06 6.17 5.50
CA GLU A 456 23.85 5.78 6.69
C GLU A 456 24.77 6.91 7.21
N HIS A 457 25.07 7.90 6.39
CA HIS A 457 25.92 9.00 6.81
C HIS A 457 25.20 9.92 7.80
N PRO A 458 25.84 10.35 8.92
CA PRO A 458 25.19 11.15 9.98
C PRO A 458 24.50 12.42 9.48
N ALA A 459 25.05 13.07 8.45
CA ALA A 459 24.51 14.31 7.90
C ALA A 459 23.30 14.15 6.98
N VAL A 460 23.04 12.94 6.44
CA VAL A 460 22.03 12.70 5.40
C VAL A 460 20.69 12.33 6.02
N LEU A 461 19.64 13.05 5.61
CA LEU A 461 18.24 12.71 5.94
C LEU A 461 17.64 11.83 4.85
N GLU A 462 17.77 12.23 3.59
CA GLU A 462 17.26 11.51 2.41
C GLU A 462 18.24 11.66 1.24
N ALA A 463 18.25 10.69 0.34
CA ALA A 463 19.03 10.75 -0.88
C ALA A 463 18.27 10.16 -2.07
N ALA A 464 18.51 10.69 -3.27
CA ALA A 464 18.03 10.14 -4.53
C ALA A 464 19.13 10.16 -5.57
N VAL A 465 19.36 9.03 -6.25
CA VAL A 465 20.41 8.91 -7.26
C VAL A 465 19.80 8.75 -8.64
N VAL A 466 20.32 9.51 -9.61
CA VAL A 466 19.90 9.46 -11.01
C VAL A 466 21.11 9.35 -11.94
N GLY A 467 20.88 8.85 -13.13
CA GLY A 467 21.85 8.90 -14.22
C GLY A 467 21.74 10.21 -14.98
N VAL A 468 22.89 10.84 -15.23
CA VAL A 468 23.01 12.06 -16.01
C VAL A 468 23.89 11.77 -17.22
N ASP A 469 23.46 12.19 -18.41
CA ASP A 469 24.29 12.08 -19.62
C ASP A 469 25.41 13.14 -19.61
N HIS A 470 26.61 12.66 -19.77
CA HIS A 470 27.81 13.48 -19.88
C HIS A 470 28.54 13.14 -21.18
N GLY A 471 28.08 13.69 -22.30
CA GLY A 471 28.70 13.46 -23.60
C GLY A 471 28.57 12.00 -24.10
N GLY A 472 27.38 11.38 -23.91
CA GLY A 472 27.11 9.99 -24.30
C GLY A 472 27.52 8.94 -23.25
N LEU A 473 28.03 9.38 -22.08
CA LEU A 473 28.35 8.51 -20.95
C LEU A 473 27.45 8.82 -19.76
N VAL A 474 26.73 7.82 -19.26
CA VAL A 474 25.93 7.95 -18.04
C VAL A 474 26.84 8.02 -16.82
N LYS A 475 26.69 9.07 -16.01
CA LYS A 475 27.30 9.23 -14.69
C LYS A 475 26.23 9.29 -13.62
N THR A 476 26.57 8.86 -12.40
CA THR A 476 25.69 8.93 -11.25
C THR A 476 25.74 10.31 -10.60
N ARG A 477 24.56 10.92 -10.36
CA ARG A 477 24.38 12.15 -9.57
C ARG A 477 23.47 11.84 -8.38
N ALA A 478 23.85 12.25 -7.18
CA ALA A 478 23.03 12.13 -5.99
C ALA A 478 22.45 13.50 -5.60
N PHE A 479 21.14 13.54 -5.39
CA PHE A 479 20.45 14.64 -4.71
C PHE A 479 20.31 14.26 -3.23
N VAL A 480 20.78 15.14 -2.35
CA VAL A 480 20.89 14.86 -0.91
C VAL A 480 20.16 15.92 -0.10
N VAL A 481 19.24 15.50 0.75
CA VAL A 481 18.62 16.33 1.77
C VAL A 481 19.38 16.12 3.08
N LEU A 482 19.85 17.19 3.67
CA LEU A 482 20.62 17.15 4.92
C LEU A 482 19.69 17.22 6.14
N LYS A 483 20.14 16.64 7.26
CA LYS A 483 19.54 16.91 8.57
C LYS A 483 19.79 18.36 8.97
N ARG A 484 18.93 18.93 9.80
CA ARG A 484 18.89 20.38 10.14
C ARG A 484 20.18 20.93 10.73
N GLU A 485 20.97 20.11 11.41
CA GLU A 485 22.23 20.46 12.04
C GLU A 485 23.42 20.56 11.08
N PHE A 486 23.24 20.17 9.80
CA PHE A 486 24.29 20.19 8.78
C PHE A 486 23.99 21.22 7.69
N ALA A 487 25.05 21.85 7.16
CA ALA A 487 24.95 22.82 6.07
C ALA A 487 25.63 22.30 4.79
N PRO A 488 25.09 22.63 3.60
CA PRO A 488 25.68 22.28 2.32
C PRO A 488 27.10 22.86 2.20
N SER A 489 28.08 22.05 1.78
CA SER A 489 29.44 22.49 1.47
C SER A 489 30.13 21.52 0.49
N GLU A 490 31.13 21.99 -0.25
CA GLU A 490 31.95 21.12 -1.11
C GLU A 490 32.72 20.08 -0.29
N ILE A 491 33.16 20.42 0.93
CA ILE A 491 33.84 19.49 1.83
C ILE A 491 32.90 18.32 2.18
N LEU A 492 31.65 18.58 2.55
CA LEU A 492 30.68 17.55 2.86
C LEU A 492 30.32 16.73 1.61
N ALA A 493 30.25 17.34 0.43
CA ALA A 493 30.00 16.61 -0.82
C ALA A 493 31.14 15.60 -1.11
N ASP A 494 32.39 16.00 -0.90
CA ASP A 494 33.53 15.11 -1.08
C ASP A 494 33.62 14.04 0.01
N GLU A 495 33.24 14.36 1.24
CA GLU A 495 33.11 13.38 2.33
C GLU A 495 32.07 12.31 2.00
N LEU A 496 30.88 12.69 1.50
CA LEU A 496 29.83 11.77 1.07
C LEU A 496 30.29 10.86 -0.09
N LYS A 497 31.01 11.41 -1.07
CA LYS A 497 31.61 10.62 -2.15
C LYS A 497 32.61 9.60 -1.63
N ALA A 498 33.47 10.01 -0.70
CA ALA A 498 34.46 9.14 -0.07
C ALA A 498 33.76 8.04 0.75
N PHE A 499 32.74 8.40 1.52
CA PHE A 499 31.96 7.49 2.33
C PHE A 499 31.32 6.35 1.50
N VAL A 500 30.77 6.69 0.32
CA VAL A 500 30.24 5.67 -0.61
C VAL A 500 31.36 4.85 -1.24
N LYS A 501 32.49 5.45 -1.61
CA LYS A 501 33.64 4.73 -2.19
C LYS A 501 34.24 3.67 -1.27
N GLU A 502 34.21 3.90 0.02
CA GLU A 502 34.72 2.95 1.03
C GLU A 502 33.79 1.73 1.19
N ARG A 503 32.50 1.85 0.85
CA ARG A 503 31.47 0.84 1.10
C ARG A 503 30.98 0.13 -0.13
N LEU A 504 31.10 0.77 -1.30
CA LEU A 504 30.65 0.20 -2.57
C LEU A 504 31.79 0.14 -3.59
N ALA A 505 31.58 -0.68 -4.63
CA ALA A 505 32.53 -0.80 -5.73
C ALA A 505 32.80 0.57 -6.41
N PRO A 506 34.03 0.84 -6.89
CA PRO A 506 34.46 2.16 -7.38
C PRO A 506 33.62 2.76 -8.50
N HIS A 507 32.90 1.96 -9.28
CA HIS A 507 32.02 2.46 -10.35
C HIS A 507 30.67 2.98 -9.83
N LYS A 508 30.28 2.67 -8.59
CA LYS A 508 28.95 2.96 -8.00
C LYS A 508 28.87 4.33 -7.33
N TYR A 509 29.98 4.92 -6.87
CA TYR A 509 29.89 6.16 -6.14
C TYR A 509 29.35 7.33 -7.00
N PRO A 510 28.57 8.26 -6.43
CA PRO A 510 28.06 9.40 -7.16
C PRO A 510 29.19 10.34 -7.59
N ARG A 511 29.22 10.69 -8.88
CA ARG A 511 30.22 11.60 -9.44
C ARG A 511 29.93 13.05 -9.02
N ASP A 512 28.65 13.34 -8.78
CA ASP A 512 28.15 14.65 -8.44
C ASP A 512 27.17 14.54 -7.27
N ILE A 513 27.26 15.50 -6.33
CA ILE A 513 26.35 15.65 -5.17
C ILE A 513 25.68 17.00 -5.29
N VAL A 514 24.35 17.02 -5.29
CA VAL A 514 23.52 18.22 -5.27
C VAL A 514 22.72 18.23 -3.98
N PHE A 515 22.91 19.25 -3.16
CA PHE A 515 22.10 19.43 -1.95
C PHE A 515 20.76 20.06 -2.33
N ALA A 516 19.68 19.51 -1.78
CA ALA A 516 18.30 19.94 -2.02
C ALA A 516 17.57 20.11 -0.68
N ASP A 517 16.61 21.02 -0.65
CA ASP A 517 15.77 21.23 0.55
C ASP A 517 14.73 20.10 0.72
N ASP A 518 14.24 19.52 -0.39
CA ASP A 518 13.32 18.38 -0.42
C ASP A 518 13.47 17.62 -1.76
N LEU A 519 13.03 16.37 -1.78
CA LEU A 519 13.00 15.55 -2.99
C LEU A 519 11.57 15.49 -3.55
N PRO A 520 11.37 15.52 -4.89
CA PRO A 520 10.04 15.38 -5.48
C PRO A 520 9.49 13.98 -5.21
N LYS A 521 8.31 13.91 -4.59
CA LYS A 521 7.66 12.66 -4.20
C LYS A 521 6.28 12.52 -4.84
N THR A 522 5.85 11.29 -5.03
CA THR A 522 4.46 10.97 -5.34
C THR A 522 3.57 11.20 -4.11
N ALA A 523 2.25 11.11 -4.28
CA ALA A 523 1.30 11.10 -3.17
C ALA A 523 1.53 9.93 -2.19
N THR A 524 2.24 8.88 -2.61
CA THR A 524 2.64 7.73 -1.80
C THR A 524 3.94 7.91 -1.04
N GLY A 525 4.63 9.04 -1.22
CA GLY A 525 5.96 9.29 -0.66
C GLY A 525 7.12 8.81 -1.54
N LYS A 526 6.87 8.08 -2.64
CA LYS A 526 7.92 7.56 -3.52
C LYS A 526 8.61 8.68 -4.29
N ILE A 527 9.94 8.64 -4.35
CA ILE A 527 10.76 9.63 -5.07
C ILE A 527 10.47 9.57 -6.57
N GLN A 528 10.18 10.73 -7.16
CA GLN A 528 9.95 10.90 -8.59
C GLN A 528 11.27 11.20 -9.32
N ARG A 529 12.11 10.18 -9.53
CA ARG A 529 13.44 10.33 -10.15
C ARG A 529 13.41 10.96 -11.54
N PHE A 530 12.33 10.80 -12.30
CA PHE A 530 12.18 11.43 -13.60
C PHE A 530 12.25 12.97 -13.51
N LYS A 531 11.64 13.57 -12.48
CA LYS A 531 11.72 15.02 -12.24
C LYS A 531 13.13 15.48 -11.88
N LEU A 532 13.90 14.65 -11.19
CA LEU A 532 15.30 14.94 -10.87
C LEU A 532 16.20 14.81 -12.11
N ARG A 533 15.88 13.92 -13.05
CA ARG A 533 16.58 13.82 -14.34
C ARG A 533 16.33 15.05 -15.23
N GLU A 534 15.16 15.67 -15.17
CA GLU A 534 14.83 16.90 -15.90
C GLU A 534 15.57 18.13 -15.36
N GLN A 535 16.01 18.10 -14.12
CA GLN A 535 16.80 19.16 -13.45
C GLN A 535 18.32 18.96 -13.65
N SER A 536 18.70 17.92 -14.36
CA SER A 536 20.10 17.47 -14.52
C SER A 536 20.68 17.83 -15.91
#